data_a33854b1604142e25b1a55921fb87521
#
_entry.id   a33854b1604142e25b1a55921fb87521
#
_cell.length_a   1.000
_cell.length_b   1.000
_cell.length_c   1.000
_cell.angle_alpha   90.00
_cell.angle_beta   90.00
_cell.angle_gamma   90.00
#
_symmetry.space_group_name_H-M   'P 1'
#
loop_
_entity.id
_entity.type
_entity.pdbx_description
1 polymer ?
#
loop_
_entity_poly.entity_id
_entity_poly.type
_entity_poly.pdbx_seq_one_letter_code
_entity_poly.pdbx_strand_id
1 'polypeptide(L)'
;LSLDLPDKDYEWMQLSGAWSRERYIKNRTLEQGITAIDSMRGNSSHEHNPFLALKRHNTDENAGEAIGISLVYSGNFRMQAEVDTHDVTRITAGINPEGFDWKLEPGESFQTPEAVLVYSENGLNGMSQTFQKLYAKRLARGYWRDKARPILNNNWEATYFDFTEERLVEIARKAKECGVELFVLDDGWFGARRNDRAGLGDWVANEELLPNGIKGLSERIEALGLKFGLWFEPEMVNKDSDLYRAHPDWILQTPGRNTSHGRYQYVLDFTRKEVVDHIYGMMAKLLSESKISYIKWDMNRSITECYSNKLPSDRQGEVFHRYILGVYDLYERLTNEFPEILFESCASGGGRFDPGMLYYAPQGWTSDDTDAIERLKIQYGTSMV
;
A
#
# COMPACT_ATOMS: atom_id res chain seq x y z
N LEU A 1 0.99 -19.46 -8.75
CA LEU A 1 2.02 -20.45 -8.36
C LEU A 1 1.33 -21.72 -7.88
N SER A 2 1.87 -22.89 -8.24
CA SER A 2 1.58 -24.18 -7.61
C SER A 2 2.89 -24.94 -7.46
N LEU A 3 3.10 -25.54 -6.28
CA LEU A 3 4.30 -26.29 -5.93
C LEU A 3 3.91 -27.48 -5.05
N ASP A 4 4.40 -28.69 -5.38
CA ASP A 4 4.22 -29.87 -4.56
C ASP A 4 5.51 -30.17 -3.78
N LEU A 5 5.36 -30.42 -2.46
CA LEU A 5 6.43 -30.86 -1.55
C LEU A 5 6.18 -32.32 -1.16
N PRO A 6 7.27 -33.10 -0.93
CA PRO A 6 7.17 -34.56 -0.81
C PRO A 6 6.48 -35.05 0.46
N ASP A 7 6.36 -34.20 1.49
CA ASP A 7 5.83 -34.57 2.80
C ASP A 7 5.09 -33.39 3.47
N LYS A 8 4.52 -33.62 4.64
CA LYS A 8 3.83 -32.63 5.48
C LYS A 8 4.63 -32.15 6.69
N ASP A 9 5.88 -32.60 6.85
CA ASP A 9 6.70 -32.32 8.03
C ASP A 9 7.22 -30.87 8.02
N TYR A 10 6.27 -29.90 7.97
CA TYR A 10 6.53 -28.48 7.98
C TYR A 10 5.68 -27.73 9.01
N GLU A 11 6.26 -26.68 9.55
CA GLU A 11 5.52 -25.58 10.16
C GLU A 11 5.19 -24.52 9.11
N TRP A 12 3.93 -24.14 9.06
CA TRP A 12 3.45 -22.95 8.37
C TRP A 12 3.77 -21.71 9.18
N MET A 13 4.46 -20.74 8.59
CA MET A 13 4.71 -19.42 9.16
C MET A 13 4.03 -18.35 8.31
N GLN A 14 3.24 -17.49 8.94
CA GLN A 14 2.54 -16.37 8.31
C GLN A 14 2.76 -15.08 9.09
N LEU A 15 2.57 -13.95 8.40
CA LEU A 15 2.58 -12.62 8.98
C LEU A 15 1.15 -12.10 9.04
N SER A 16 0.60 -12.00 10.25
CA SER A 16 -0.79 -11.61 10.47
C SER A 16 -0.91 -10.57 11.57
N GLY A 17 -1.96 -9.77 11.52
CA GLY A 17 -2.15 -8.73 12.50
C GLY A 17 -3.46 -7.97 12.36
N ALA A 18 -3.37 -6.69 12.64
CA ALA A 18 -4.44 -5.72 12.52
C ALA A 18 -3.82 -4.33 12.36
N TRP A 19 -4.63 -3.30 12.14
CA TRP A 19 -4.18 -1.92 12.26
C TRP A 19 -3.43 -1.69 13.58
N SER A 20 -2.28 -1.05 13.51
CA SER A 20 -1.37 -0.81 14.63
C SER A 20 -0.74 -2.06 15.29
N ARG A 21 -0.89 -3.23 14.67
CA ARG A 21 -0.30 -4.51 15.10
C ARG A 21 -0.02 -5.39 13.89
N GLU A 22 0.63 -4.83 12.89
CA GLU A 22 0.86 -5.48 11.61
C GLU A 22 1.98 -6.52 11.68
N ARG A 23 1.85 -7.56 10.88
CA ARG A 23 2.87 -8.57 10.55
C ARG A 23 3.45 -9.33 11.76
N TYR A 24 2.62 -9.65 12.75
CA TYR A 24 3.05 -10.55 13.80
C TYR A 24 3.22 -11.97 13.25
N ILE A 25 4.34 -12.59 13.57
CA ILE A 25 4.63 -13.98 13.15
C ILE A 25 3.67 -14.92 13.85
N LYS A 26 3.02 -15.79 13.05
CA LYS A 26 2.16 -16.87 13.52
C LYS A 26 2.64 -18.18 12.90
N ASN A 27 2.88 -19.18 13.75
CA ASN A 27 3.29 -20.52 13.34
C ASN A 27 2.19 -21.54 13.64
N ARG A 28 2.08 -22.55 12.80
CA ARG A 28 1.24 -23.72 13.02
C ARG A 28 1.78 -24.93 12.27
N THR A 29 1.69 -26.13 12.85
CA THR A 29 2.02 -27.38 12.18
C THR A 29 1.00 -27.66 11.07
N LEU A 30 1.46 -28.15 9.93
CA LEU A 30 0.58 -28.62 8.87
C LEU A 30 -0.02 -29.97 9.22
N GLU A 31 -1.32 -30.10 8.96
CA GLU A 31 -2.08 -31.35 9.10
C GLU A 31 -2.90 -31.57 7.83
N GLN A 32 -3.46 -32.78 7.67
CA GLN A 32 -4.32 -33.11 6.53
C GLN A 32 -5.45 -32.08 6.39
N GLY A 33 -5.63 -31.55 5.19
CA GLY A 33 -6.59 -30.51 4.86
C GLY A 33 -5.92 -29.23 4.40
N ILE A 34 -6.63 -28.12 4.44
CA ILE A 34 -6.19 -26.83 3.91
C ILE A 34 -5.87 -25.86 5.06
N THR A 35 -4.65 -25.33 5.03
CA THR A 35 -4.23 -24.15 5.79
C THR A 35 -4.09 -22.97 4.82
N ALA A 36 -4.76 -21.86 5.09
CA ALA A 36 -4.78 -20.72 4.17
C ALA A 36 -4.72 -19.37 4.89
N ILE A 37 -4.20 -18.36 4.17
CA ILE A 37 -4.38 -16.94 4.43
C ILE A 37 -4.88 -16.27 3.16
N ASP A 38 -5.67 -15.21 3.33
CA ASP A 38 -6.22 -14.49 2.19
C ASP A 38 -6.57 -13.03 2.52
N SER A 39 -6.91 -12.27 1.48
CA SER A 39 -7.59 -10.98 1.59
C SER A 39 -8.72 -10.90 0.57
N MET A 40 -9.84 -10.33 1.01
CA MET A 40 -11.00 -9.95 0.21
C MET A 40 -11.32 -8.46 0.39
N ARG A 41 -10.32 -7.65 0.75
CA ARG A 41 -10.48 -6.24 1.15
C ARG A 41 -10.16 -5.23 0.03
N GLY A 42 -9.90 -5.73 -1.17
CA GLY A 42 -9.45 -4.90 -2.30
C GLY A 42 -7.98 -4.50 -2.22
N ASN A 43 -7.28 -4.92 -1.18
CA ASN A 43 -5.86 -4.72 -0.96
C ASN A 43 -5.25 -5.92 -0.22
N SER A 44 -3.91 -5.90 -0.04
CA SER A 44 -3.20 -6.97 0.67
C SER A 44 -3.52 -7.05 2.17
N SER A 45 -4.01 -5.97 2.78
CA SER A 45 -4.58 -5.83 4.14
C SER A 45 -3.60 -5.89 5.33
N HIS A 46 -4.06 -5.40 6.48
CA HIS A 46 -3.35 -5.52 7.77
C HIS A 46 -3.44 -6.94 8.36
N GLU A 47 -4.49 -7.69 8.00
CA GLU A 47 -4.82 -8.96 8.65
C GLU A 47 -3.85 -10.06 8.25
N HIS A 48 -3.50 -10.11 6.97
CA HIS A 48 -2.54 -11.06 6.42
C HIS A 48 -1.68 -10.38 5.37
N ASN A 49 -0.36 -10.62 5.45
CA ASN A 49 0.55 -10.19 4.40
C ASN A 49 0.60 -11.26 3.29
N PRO A 50 0.76 -10.91 2.01
CA PRO A 50 0.86 -11.88 0.90
C PRO A 50 2.21 -12.60 0.89
N PHE A 51 2.55 -13.16 2.04
CA PHE A 51 3.77 -13.91 2.33
C PHE A 51 3.45 -15.12 3.21
N LEU A 52 4.11 -16.24 2.93
CA LEU A 52 4.16 -17.40 3.80
C LEU A 52 5.55 -18.02 3.75
N ALA A 53 5.93 -18.72 4.82
CA ALA A 53 7.05 -19.66 4.77
C ALA A 53 6.62 -21.04 5.30
N LEU A 54 7.16 -22.07 4.70
CA LEU A 54 7.20 -23.42 5.25
C LEU A 54 8.60 -23.71 5.75
N LYS A 55 8.72 -24.09 7.00
CA LYS A 55 10.01 -24.38 7.62
C LYS A 55 9.97 -25.74 8.32
N ARG A 56 11.09 -26.42 8.41
CA ARG A 56 11.18 -27.63 9.24
C ARG A 56 11.07 -27.28 10.72
N HIS A 57 10.60 -28.20 11.56
CA HIS A 57 10.38 -27.97 12.98
C HIS A 57 11.62 -27.54 13.77
N ASN A 58 12.80 -27.90 13.30
CA ASN A 58 14.09 -27.53 13.89
C ASN A 58 14.71 -26.26 13.27
N THR A 59 13.99 -25.56 12.39
CA THR A 59 14.49 -24.33 11.76
C THR A 59 14.37 -23.15 12.73
N ASP A 60 15.47 -22.45 12.94
CA ASP A 60 15.55 -21.20 13.67
C ASP A 60 15.97 -20.03 12.74
N GLU A 61 16.43 -18.93 13.33
CA GLU A 61 16.88 -17.77 12.57
C GLU A 61 18.11 -18.05 11.69
N ASN A 62 19.01 -18.95 12.12
CA ASN A 62 20.34 -19.11 11.54
C ASN A 62 20.60 -20.50 10.93
N ALA A 63 19.76 -21.46 11.21
CA ALA A 63 19.92 -22.86 10.75
C ALA A 63 18.59 -23.51 10.39
N GLY A 64 18.65 -24.52 9.53
CA GLY A 64 17.49 -25.30 9.10
C GLY A 64 16.90 -24.84 7.78
N GLU A 65 15.99 -25.68 7.26
CA GLU A 65 15.35 -25.51 5.96
C GLU A 65 14.11 -24.60 6.06
N ALA A 66 14.05 -23.60 5.20
CA ALA A 66 12.88 -22.75 5.02
C ALA A 66 12.59 -22.49 3.53
N ILE A 67 11.32 -22.51 3.17
CA ILE A 67 10.81 -22.16 1.83
C ILE A 67 9.89 -20.97 2.01
N GLY A 68 10.34 -19.78 1.58
CA GLY A 68 9.52 -18.56 1.60
C GLY A 68 8.83 -18.34 0.26
N ILE A 69 7.58 -17.90 0.31
CA ILE A 69 6.79 -17.54 -0.88
C ILE A 69 6.19 -16.16 -0.65
N SER A 70 6.41 -15.25 -1.59
CA SER A 70 5.86 -13.90 -1.58
C SER A 70 5.19 -13.61 -2.90
N LEU A 71 4.00 -13.00 -2.85
CA LEU A 71 3.23 -12.64 -4.04
C LEU A 71 3.45 -11.16 -4.37
N VAL A 72 3.92 -10.88 -5.58
CA VAL A 72 4.12 -9.50 -6.08
C VAL A 72 2.77 -8.96 -6.56
N TYR A 73 1.92 -8.61 -5.59
CA TYR A 73 0.56 -8.16 -5.85
C TYR A 73 -0.02 -7.42 -4.65
N SER A 74 -0.78 -6.36 -4.90
CA SER A 74 -1.34 -5.50 -3.85
C SER A 74 -2.85 -5.66 -3.65
N GLY A 75 -3.50 -6.52 -4.42
CA GLY A 75 -4.95 -6.78 -4.37
C GLY A 75 -5.34 -8.00 -3.54
N ASN A 76 -6.56 -8.45 -3.76
CA ASN A 76 -7.10 -9.66 -3.12
C ASN A 76 -6.27 -10.88 -3.50
N PHE A 77 -5.72 -11.55 -2.51
CA PHE A 77 -4.87 -12.72 -2.71
C PHE A 77 -5.35 -13.91 -1.88
N ARG A 78 -4.93 -15.11 -2.27
CA ARG A 78 -5.01 -16.31 -1.45
C ARG A 78 -3.72 -17.10 -1.57
N MET A 79 -3.21 -17.53 -0.42
CA MET A 79 -2.08 -18.45 -0.31
C MET A 79 -2.47 -19.59 0.60
N GLN A 80 -2.24 -20.82 0.17
CA GLN A 80 -2.62 -22.00 0.93
C GLN A 80 -1.65 -23.16 0.77
N ALA A 81 -1.61 -24.01 1.78
CA ALA A 81 -1.02 -25.34 1.73
C ALA A 81 -2.12 -26.37 1.96
N GLU A 82 -2.22 -27.35 1.09
CA GLU A 82 -3.10 -28.50 1.20
C GLU A 82 -2.25 -29.75 1.43
N VAL A 83 -2.53 -30.45 2.52
CA VAL A 83 -1.95 -31.76 2.80
C VAL A 83 -2.96 -32.83 2.40
N ASP A 84 -2.62 -33.69 1.48
CA ASP A 84 -3.49 -34.75 0.97
C ASP A 84 -3.46 -36.01 1.86
N THR A 85 -4.18 -37.06 1.43
CA THR A 85 -4.27 -38.35 2.14
C THR A 85 -3.00 -39.19 2.09
N HIS A 86 -2.01 -38.76 1.31
CA HIS A 86 -0.69 -39.39 1.17
C HIS A 86 0.41 -38.57 1.84
N ASP A 87 0.03 -37.57 2.64
CA ASP A 87 0.94 -36.63 3.31
C ASP A 87 1.77 -35.76 2.36
N VAL A 88 1.35 -35.63 1.08
CA VAL A 88 1.95 -34.68 0.13
C VAL A 88 1.39 -33.30 0.38
N THR A 89 2.26 -32.28 0.40
CA THR A 89 1.85 -30.89 0.58
C THR A 89 1.86 -30.14 -0.73
N ARG A 90 0.71 -29.62 -1.14
CA ARG A 90 0.58 -28.71 -2.28
C ARG A 90 0.41 -27.28 -1.82
N ILE A 91 1.28 -26.39 -2.28
CA ILE A 91 1.19 -24.95 -2.06
C ILE A 91 0.59 -24.29 -3.29
N THR A 92 -0.38 -23.38 -3.07
CA THR A 92 -0.86 -22.48 -4.13
C THR A 92 -0.84 -21.04 -3.66
N ALA A 93 -0.50 -20.12 -4.56
CA ALA A 93 -0.50 -18.68 -4.30
C ALA A 93 -0.92 -17.90 -5.55
N GLY A 94 -1.79 -16.91 -5.39
CA GLY A 94 -2.27 -16.08 -6.49
C GLY A 94 -3.37 -15.13 -6.10
N ILE A 95 -4.08 -14.61 -7.10
CA ILE A 95 -5.30 -13.82 -6.90
C ILE A 95 -6.32 -14.68 -6.15
N ASN A 96 -7.02 -14.10 -5.20
CA ASN A 96 -8.09 -14.80 -4.49
C ASN A 96 -9.19 -15.23 -5.48
N PRO A 97 -9.49 -16.53 -5.59
CA PRO A 97 -10.49 -17.01 -6.55
C PRO A 97 -11.92 -16.65 -6.17
N GLU A 98 -12.16 -16.25 -4.92
CA GLU A 98 -13.50 -15.92 -4.45
C GLU A 98 -13.94 -14.56 -5.02
N GLY A 99 -15.03 -14.57 -5.78
CA GLY A 99 -15.55 -13.38 -6.45
C GLY A 99 -14.66 -12.83 -7.57
N PHE A 100 -13.70 -13.62 -8.05
CA PHE A 100 -12.83 -13.26 -9.17
C PHE A 100 -13.15 -14.14 -10.38
N ASP A 101 -13.45 -13.50 -11.48
CA ASP A 101 -13.42 -14.07 -12.83
C ASP A 101 -12.81 -13.05 -13.80
N TRP A 102 -12.26 -13.54 -14.89
CA TRP A 102 -11.68 -12.69 -15.93
C TRP A 102 -12.11 -13.19 -17.30
N LYS A 103 -12.85 -12.39 -18.01
CA LYS A 103 -13.31 -12.71 -19.35
C LYS A 103 -12.24 -12.36 -20.38
N LEU A 104 -11.77 -13.37 -21.12
CA LEU A 104 -10.90 -13.20 -22.27
C LEU A 104 -11.69 -13.26 -23.57
N GLU A 105 -11.59 -12.24 -24.39
CA GLU A 105 -12.07 -12.28 -25.77
C GLU A 105 -11.00 -12.90 -26.69
N PRO A 106 -11.37 -13.38 -27.87
CA PRO A 106 -10.40 -13.97 -28.81
C PRO A 106 -9.23 -13.02 -29.10
N GLY A 107 -8.02 -13.49 -28.87
CA GLY A 107 -6.78 -12.72 -29.06
C GLY A 107 -6.31 -11.91 -27.85
N GLU A 108 -7.09 -11.85 -26.77
CA GLU A 108 -6.66 -11.24 -25.50
C GLU A 108 -5.79 -12.20 -24.67
N SER A 109 -5.02 -11.64 -23.75
CA SER A 109 -4.20 -12.36 -22.78
C SER A 109 -4.41 -11.82 -21.38
N PHE A 110 -4.18 -12.66 -20.38
CA PHE A 110 -4.20 -12.28 -18.98
C PHE A 110 -2.82 -12.54 -18.35
N GLN A 111 -2.24 -11.51 -17.76
CA GLN A 111 -0.99 -11.63 -17.02
C GLN A 111 -1.31 -11.84 -15.54
N THR A 112 -0.94 -13.00 -15.00
CA THR A 112 -1.04 -13.27 -13.56
C THR A 112 -0.01 -12.47 -12.77
N PRO A 113 -0.26 -12.15 -11.50
CA PRO A 113 0.77 -11.67 -10.60
C PRO A 113 1.94 -12.65 -10.50
N GLU A 114 3.15 -12.12 -10.33
CA GLU A 114 4.34 -12.92 -10.07
C GLU A 114 4.36 -13.43 -8.63
N ALA A 115 4.88 -14.64 -8.45
CA ALA A 115 5.20 -15.19 -7.14
C ALA A 115 6.70 -15.45 -7.05
N VAL A 116 7.31 -14.99 -5.98
CA VAL A 116 8.73 -15.21 -5.69
C VAL A 116 8.85 -16.34 -4.68
N LEU A 117 9.70 -17.32 -5.00
CA LEU A 117 10.01 -18.43 -4.12
C LEU A 117 11.49 -18.38 -3.74
N VAL A 118 11.76 -18.54 -2.46
CA VAL A 118 13.12 -18.58 -1.89
C VAL A 118 13.28 -19.86 -1.09
N TYR A 119 14.34 -20.59 -1.34
CA TYR A 119 14.80 -21.72 -0.55
C TYR A 119 16.04 -21.32 0.27
N SER A 120 16.09 -21.72 1.53
CA SER A 120 17.22 -21.48 2.43
C SER A 120 17.49 -22.70 3.30
N GLU A 121 18.77 -23.06 3.43
CA GLU A 121 19.28 -24.02 4.42
C GLU A 121 19.89 -23.32 5.64
N ASN A 122 19.94 -21.97 5.59
CA ASN A 122 20.53 -21.11 6.60
C ASN A 122 19.47 -20.39 7.43
N GLY A 123 18.39 -21.09 7.74
CA GLY A 123 17.30 -20.61 8.56
C GLY A 123 16.51 -19.44 7.97
N LEU A 124 15.75 -18.76 8.82
CA LEU A 124 14.88 -17.65 8.43
C LEU A 124 15.67 -16.42 7.98
N ASN A 125 16.86 -16.16 8.57
CA ASN A 125 17.71 -15.06 8.13
C ASN A 125 18.23 -15.27 6.69
N GLY A 126 18.61 -16.50 6.34
CA GLY A 126 19.01 -16.81 4.97
C GLY A 126 17.89 -16.56 3.97
N MET A 127 16.67 -16.93 4.32
CA MET A 127 15.47 -16.71 3.53
C MET A 127 15.18 -15.19 3.40
N SER A 128 15.06 -14.48 4.51
CA SER A 128 14.68 -13.05 4.51
C SER A 128 15.72 -12.18 3.80
N GLN A 129 17.02 -12.41 4.04
CA GLN A 129 18.09 -11.69 3.36
C GLN A 129 18.10 -11.94 1.84
N THR A 130 17.66 -13.12 1.40
CA THR A 130 17.53 -13.42 -0.04
C THR A 130 16.38 -12.64 -0.66
N PHE A 131 15.22 -12.56 0.00
CA PHE A 131 14.14 -11.67 -0.43
C PHE A 131 14.57 -10.20 -0.47
N GLN A 132 15.18 -9.70 0.60
CA GLN A 132 15.66 -8.31 0.69
C GLN A 132 16.66 -7.97 -0.43
N LYS A 133 17.60 -8.86 -0.73
CA LYS A 133 18.55 -8.68 -1.84
C LYS A 133 17.85 -8.66 -3.20
N LEU A 134 16.86 -9.53 -3.39
CA LEU A 134 16.06 -9.56 -4.62
C LEU A 134 15.27 -8.25 -4.76
N TYR A 135 14.56 -7.85 -3.72
CA TYR A 135 13.72 -6.67 -3.75
C TYR A 135 14.53 -5.38 -3.94
N ALA A 136 15.64 -5.22 -3.20
CA ALA A 136 16.49 -4.05 -3.33
C ALA A 136 17.15 -3.93 -4.72
N LYS A 137 17.51 -5.07 -5.36
CA LYS A 137 18.28 -5.03 -6.61
C LYS A 137 17.46 -5.25 -7.87
N ARG A 138 16.30 -5.91 -7.77
CA ARG A 138 15.54 -6.37 -8.95
C ARG A 138 14.12 -5.84 -8.98
N LEU A 139 13.48 -5.63 -7.81
CA LEU A 139 12.09 -5.17 -7.73
C LEU A 139 12.01 -3.66 -7.57
N ALA A 140 12.62 -3.10 -6.52
CA ALA A 140 12.70 -1.65 -6.35
C ALA A 140 13.41 -1.01 -7.55
N ARG A 141 12.87 0.08 -8.05
CA ARG A 141 13.34 0.74 -9.27
C ARG A 141 13.49 2.24 -9.11
N GLY A 142 13.95 2.90 -10.18
CA GLY A 142 14.01 4.33 -10.27
C GLY A 142 15.16 4.98 -9.47
N TYR A 143 15.09 6.28 -9.37
CA TYR A 143 16.11 7.13 -8.76
C TYR A 143 16.41 6.77 -7.30
N TRP A 144 15.38 6.37 -6.54
CA TRP A 144 15.49 6.10 -5.11
C TRP A 144 15.89 4.67 -4.76
N ARG A 145 16.05 3.75 -5.72
CA ARG A 145 16.46 2.36 -5.44
C ARG A 145 17.74 2.28 -4.59
N ASP A 146 18.77 3.01 -4.99
CA ASP A 146 20.12 2.92 -4.41
C ASP A 146 20.50 4.13 -3.53
N LYS A 147 19.54 5.00 -3.20
CA LYS A 147 19.77 6.21 -2.40
C LYS A 147 19.30 6.03 -0.96
N ALA A 148 20.07 6.61 -0.04
CA ALA A 148 19.64 6.73 1.35
C ALA A 148 18.36 7.57 1.46
N ARG A 149 17.47 7.17 2.36
CA ARG A 149 16.25 7.93 2.64
C ARG A 149 16.56 9.15 3.49
N PRO A 150 15.96 10.30 3.22
CA PRO A 150 16.13 11.48 4.07
C PRO A 150 15.53 11.24 5.45
N ILE A 151 16.15 11.83 6.48
CA ILE A 151 15.58 11.89 7.82
C ILE A 151 14.33 12.78 7.76
N LEU A 152 13.17 12.19 8.06
CA LEU A 152 11.86 12.78 7.82
C LEU A 152 11.18 13.19 9.12
N ASN A 153 10.53 14.35 9.13
CA ASN A 153 9.55 14.76 10.12
C ASN A 153 8.20 15.03 9.41
N ASN A 154 7.14 14.44 9.94
CA ASN A 154 5.76 14.63 9.50
C ASN A 154 4.99 15.41 10.57
N ASN A 155 4.14 16.35 10.17
CA ASN A 155 3.44 17.23 11.11
C ASN A 155 2.20 16.59 11.77
N TRP A 156 1.70 15.44 11.29
CA TRP A 156 0.38 14.92 11.66
C TRP A 156 0.14 14.89 13.17
N GLU A 157 0.95 14.17 13.92
CA GLU A 157 0.76 14.05 15.37
C GLU A 157 1.01 15.36 16.15
N ALA A 158 1.71 16.33 15.55
CA ALA A 158 1.95 17.63 16.18
C ALA A 158 0.79 18.62 16.02
N THR A 159 -0.03 18.44 14.97
CA THR A 159 -1.04 19.45 14.61
C THR A 159 -2.40 18.89 14.24
N TYR A 160 -2.46 17.66 13.74
CA TYR A 160 -3.64 17.14 13.04
C TYR A 160 -4.14 18.15 12.00
N PHE A 161 -5.43 18.52 12.04
CA PHE A 161 -6.05 19.52 11.16
C PHE A 161 -5.87 20.97 11.63
N ASP A 162 -5.32 21.21 12.83
CA ASP A 162 -5.13 22.53 13.42
C ASP A 162 -3.72 23.07 13.15
N PHE A 163 -3.53 23.64 11.97
CA PHE A 163 -2.26 24.27 11.58
C PHE A 163 -2.48 25.56 10.76
N THR A 164 -1.45 26.40 10.75
CA THR A 164 -1.28 27.53 9.85
C THR A 164 0.06 27.40 9.14
N GLU A 165 0.25 28.14 8.06
CA GLU A 165 1.53 28.15 7.34
C GLU A 165 2.70 28.51 8.25
N GLU A 166 2.53 29.52 9.13
CA GLU A 166 3.56 29.95 10.08
C GLU A 166 3.94 28.86 11.07
N ARG A 167 2.92 28.15 11.62
CA ARG A 167 3.15 27.03 12.55
C ARG A 167 3.93 25.89 11.88
N LEU A 168 3.60 25.56 10.63
CA LEU A 168 4.33 24.55 9.86
C LEU A 168 5.79 24.94 9.63
N VAL A 169 6.05 26.21 9.25
CA VAL A 169 7.41 26.70 9.06
C VAL A 169 8.20 26.75 10.36
N GLU A 170 7.56 27.02 11.51
CA GLU A 170 8.21 26.96 12.82
C GLU A 170 8.60 25.54 13.19
N ILE A 171 7.68 24.55 13.00
CA ILE A 171 7.98 23.13 13.23
C ILE A 171 9.14 22.69 12.33
N ALA A 172 9.11 23.04 11.05
CA ALA A 172 10.16 22.70 10.11
C ALA A 172 11.52 23.28 10.50
N ARG A 173 11.55 24.53 11.01
CA ARG A 173 12.79 25.15 11.51
C ARG A 173 13.37 24.38 12.70
N LYS A 174 12.52 24.01 13.67
CA LYS A 174 12.94 23.19 14.82
C LYS A 174 13.39 21.80 14.40
N ALA A 175 12.69 21.17 13.47
CA ALA A 175 13.09 19.90 12.90
C ALA A 175 14.47 19.97 12.25
N LYS A 176 14.75 21.06 11.51
CA LYS A 176 16.09 21.31 10.89
C LYS A 176 17.20 21.41 11.93
N GLU A 177 16.95 22.12 13.03
CA GLU A 177 17.90 22.23 14.16
C GLU A 177 18.25 20.84 14.75
N CYS A 178 17.33 19.87 14.66
CA CYS A 178 17.50 18.47 15.11
C CYS A 178 18.11 17.55 14.04
N GLY A 179 18.50 18.07 12.87
CA GLY A 179 19.13 17.28 11.81
C GLY A 179 18.14 16.62 10.84
N VAL A 180 16.86 16.99 10.88
CA VAL A 180 15.87 16.55 9.88
C VAL A 180 16.23 17.11 8.49
N GLU A 181 15.97 16.34 7.45
CA GLU A 181 16.30 16.64 6.06
C GLU A 181 15.06 16.86 5.17
N LEU A 182 13.92 16.33 5.59
CA LEU A 182 12.64 16.38 4.87
C LEU A 182 11.49 16.69 5.83
N PHE A 183 10.73 17.74 5.53
CA PHE A 183 9.49 18.06 6.23
C PHE A 183 8.27 17.68 5.39
N VAL A 184 7.33 16.94 5.95
CA VAL A 184 6.13 16.42 5.27
C VAL A 184 4.89 17.08 5.86
N LEU A 185 4.10 17.72 5.01
CA LEU A 185 2.74 18.16 5.33
C LEU A 185 1.77 17.02 5.07
N ASP A 186 1.17 16.51 6.15
CA ASP A 186 0.18 15.42 6.13
C ASP A 186 -1.24 15.93 5.77
N ASP A 187 -2.30 15.18 6.09
CA ASP A 187 -3.69 15.47 5.78
C ASP A 187 -4.15 16.85 6.24
N GLY A 188 -5.10 17.46 5.50
CA GLY A 188 -5.77 18.72 5.90
C GLY A 188 -5.40 19.97 5.09
N TRP A 189 -4.52 19.89 4.10
CA TRP A 189 -4.02 21.04 3.34
C TRP A 189 -4.92 21.48 2.19
N PHE A 190 -5.93 20.69 1.82
CA PHE A 190 -6.69 20.83 0.56
C PHE A 190 -8.19 21.06 0.78
N GLY A 191 -8.85 21.70 -0.18
CA GLY A 191 -10.30 21.88 -0.23
C GLY A 191 -10.91 22.37 1.08
N ALA A 192 -12.06 21.83 1.45
CA ALA A 192 -12.74 22.07 2.74
C ALA A 192 -12.29 21.11 3.87
N ARG A 193 -11.13 20.50 3.76
CA ARG A 193 -10.59 19.46 4.66
C ARG A 193 -10.18 20.02 6.02
N ARG A 194 -11.14 20.11 6.96
CA ARG A 194 -10.91 20.52 8.36
C ARG A 194 -11.13 19.38 9.36
N ASN A 195 -11.52 18.24 8.85
CA ASN A 195 -11.76 16.98 9.54
C ASN A 195 -11.87 15.86 8.50
N ASP A 196 -12.08 14.63 8.93
CA ASP A 196 -12.15 13.46 8.07
C ASP A 196 -13.45 13.31 7.24
N ARG A 197 -14.40 14.27 7.33
CA ARG A 197 -15.74 14.15 6.72
C ARG A 197 -15.90 14.89 5.40
N ALA A 198 -14.98 15.79 5.05
CA ALA A 198 -15.06 16.66 3.89
C ALA A 198 -13.75 16.79 3.13
N GLY A 199 -13.82 17.23 1.88
CA GLY A 199 -12.70 17.68 1.05
C GLY A 199 -11.89 16.60 0.38
N LEU A 200 -12.00 15.33 0.78
CA LEU A 200 -11.20 14.27 0.16
C LEU A 200 -11.63 14.08 -1.30
N GLY A 201 -10.65 14.14 -2.21
CA GLY A 201 -10.85 14.20 -3.67
C GLY A 201 -10.56 15.58 -4.28
N ASP A 202 -10.59 16.65 -3.48
CA ASP A 202 -10.38 18.03 -3.93
C ASP A 202 -8.90 18.44 -3.72
N TRP A 203 -8.00 17.96 -4.56
CA TRP A 203 -6.54 18.16 -4.41
C TRP A 203 -6.12 19.59 -4.81
N VAL A 204 -6.71 20.60 -4.19
CA VAL A 204 -6.43 22.02 -4.36
C VAL A 204 -6.14 22.64 -3.00
N ALA A 205 -5.05 23.39 -2.88
CA ALA A 205 -4.65 23.99 -1.61
C ALA A 205 -5.76 24.84 -1.00
N ASN A 206 -5.96 24.72 0.32
CA ASN A 206 -6.85 25.60 1.05
C ASN A 206 -6.14 26.94 1.33
N GLU A 207 -6.54 28.00 0.64
CA GLU A 207 -5.89 29.31 0.71
C GLU A 207 -6.09 30.02 2.05
N GLU A 208 -7.11 29.66 2.86
CA GLU A 208 -7.25 30.19 4.22
C GLU A 208 -6.16 29.67 5.17
N LEU A 209 -5.76 28.39 4.98
CA LEU A 209 -4.71 27.75 5.77
C LEU A 209 -3.32 28.08 5.24
N LEU A 210 -3.21 28.11 3.92
CA LEU A 210 -1.97 28.25 3.16
C LEU A 210 -2.13 29.44 2.20
N PRO A 211 -2.02 30.69 2.68
CA PRO A 211 -2.25 31.86 1.85
C PRO A 211 -1.32 31.97 0.63
N ASN A 212 -0.15 31.33 0.69
CA ASN A 212 0.81 31.27 -0.42
C ASN A 212 0.70 29.96 -1.23
N GLY A 213 -0.32 29.14 -0.96
CA GLY A 213 -0.50 27.82 -1.55
C GLY A 213 0.64 26.84 -1.23
N ILE A 214 0.57 25.66 -1.84
CA ILE A 214 1.64 24.64 -1.68
C ILE A 214 2.97 25.14 -2.26
N LYS A 215 2.94 25.88 -3.36
CA LYS A 215 4.12 26.45 -3.96
C LYS A 215 4.88 27.35 -2.98
N GLY A 216 4.20 28.34 -2.40
CA GLY A 216 4.84 29.28 -1.47
C GLY A 216 5.32 28.60 -0.19
N LEU A 217 4.55 27.66 0.37
CA LEU A 217 4.98 26.87 1.52
C LEU A 217 6.23 26.05 1.18
N SER A 218 6.25 25.34 0.05
CA SER A 218 7.39 24.52 -0.37
C SER A 218 8.68 25.36 -0.55
N GLU A 219 8.55 26.56 -1.10
CA GLU A 219 9.66 27.51 -1.24
C GLU A 219 10.19 27.99 0.12
N ARG A 220 9.32 28.26 1.09
CA ARG A 220 9.68 28.63 2.47
C ARG A 220 10.40 27.49 3.18
N ILE A 221 9.95 26.25 3.04
CA ILE A 221 10.58 25.08 3.63
C ILE A 221 11.95 24.82 3.00
N GLU A 222 12.06 24.94 1.67
CA GLU A 222 13.34 24.79 0.98
C GLU A 222 14.35 25.89 1.40
N ALA A 223 13.90 27.12 1.65
CA ALA A 223 14.74 28.21 2.15
C ALA A 223 15.35 27.93 3.55
N LEU A 224 14.77 26.99 4.33
CA LEU A 224 15.34 26.47 5.57
C LEU A 224 16.40 25.38 5.32
N GLY A 225 16.62 24.98 4.07
CA GLY A 225 17.51 23.87 3.70
C GLY A 225 16.92 22.49 3.96
N LEU A 226 15.59 22.37 3.94
CA LEU A 226 14.84 21.13 4.01
C LEU A 226 14.25 20.78 2.65
N LYS A 227 14.08 19.51 2.36
CA LYS A 227 13.16 19.02 1.32
C LYS A 227 11.72 19.16 1.82
N PHE A 228 10.77 19.22 0.88
CA PHE A 228 9.34 19.27 1.20
C PHE A 228 8.61 18.08 0.63
N GLY A 229 7.70 17.51 1.44
CA GLY A 229 6.82 16.41 1.08
C GLY A 229 5.36 16.69 1.35
N LEU A 230 4.49 15.96 0.69
CA LEU A 230 3.04 16.15 0.74
C LEU A 230 2.32 14.82 0.82
N TRP A 231 1.23 14.79 1.59
CA TRP A 231 0.34 13.65 1.73
C TRP A 231 -0.79 13.69 0.70
N PHE A 232 -1.14 12.52 0.18
CA PHE A 232 -2.31 12.31 -0.66
C PHE A 232 -3.03 11.01 -0.28
N GLU A 233 -4.34 10.97 -0.46
CA GLU A 233 -5.18 9.76 -0.43
C GLU A 233 -6.01 9.71 -1.73
N PRO A 234 -5.38 9.47 -2.88
CA PRO A 234 -5.97 9.75 -4.19
C PRO A 234 -7.04 8.76 -4.63
N GLU A 235 -7.18 7.64 -3.93
CA GLU A 235 -8.13 6.58 -4.24
C GLU A 235 -9.49 6.78 -3.58
N MET A 236 -9.62 7.78 -2.69
CA MET A 236 -10.79 8.00 -1.85
C MET A 236 -11.44 9.35 -2.09
N VAL A 237 -12.73 9.44 -1.78
CA VAL A 237 -13.52 10.67 -1.90
C VAL A 237 -14.52 10.80 -0.75
N ASN A 238 -14.75 12.01 -0.26
CA ASN A 238 -15.88 12.30 0.63
C ASN A 238 -17.11 12.72 -0.19
N LYS A 239 -18.30 12.44 0.31
CA LYS A 239 -19.54 13.00 -0.28
C LYS A 239 -19.58 14.54 -0.21
N ASP A 240 -18.98 15.09 0.83
CA ASP A 240 -18.78 16.53 0.96
C ASP A 240 -17.43 16.93 0.32
N SER A 241 -17.38 16.84 -1.00
CA SER A 241 -16.29 17.30 -1.86
C SER A 241 -16.85 17.80 -3.18
N ASP A 242 -16.12 18.67 -3.86
CA ASP A 242 -16.50 19.16 -5.18
C ASP A 242 -16.42 18.05 -6.22
N LEU A 243 -15.42 17.17 -6.10
CA LEU A 243 -15.29 16.00 -6.96
C LEU A 243 -16.54 15.11 -6.89
N TYR A 244 -17.03 14.78 -5.70
CA TYR A 244 -18.22 13.93 -5.58
C TYR A 244 -19.48 14.64 -6.08
N ARG A 245 -19.62 15.93 -5.82
CA ARG A 245 -20.77 16.72 -6.35
C ARG A 245 -20.80 16.75 -7.87
N ALA A 246 -19.62 16.83 -8.50
CA ALA A 246 -19.50 16.83 -9.96
C ALA A 246 -19.69 15.42 -10.56
N HIS A 247 -19.21 14.38 -9.88
CA HIS A 247 -19.18 13.01 -10.39
C HIS A 247 -19.59 11.97 -9.33
N PRO A 248 -20.87 11.97 -8.89
CA PRO A 248 -21.34 11.03 -7.87
C PRO A 248 -21.31 9.56 -8.33
N ASP A 249 -21.22 9.32 -9.64
CA ASP A 249 -21.12 8.00 -10.28
C ASP A 249 -19.68 7.45 -10.35
N TRP A 250 -18.69 8.21 -9.87
CA TRP A 250 -17.27 7.80 -9.92
C TRP A 250 -16.83 6.94 -8.73
N ILE A 251 -17.73 6.57 -7.85
CA ILE A 251 -17.43 5.65 -6.75
C ILE A 251 -17.82 4.22 -7.09
N LEU A 252 -17.13 3.26 -6.49
CA LEU A 252 -17.57 1.86 -6.48
C LEU A 252 -18.87 1.78 -5.67
N GLN A 253 -19.96 1.33 -6.29
CA GLN A 253 -21.26 1.22 -5.63
C GLN A 253 -22.18 0.23 -6.37
N THR A 254 -22.87 -0.60 -5.60
CA THR A 254 -23.88 -1.50 -6.16
C THR A 254 -25.19 -0.74 -6.41
N PRO A 255 -25.74 -0.73 -7.63
CA PRO A 255 -26.99 -0.06 -7.93
C PRO A 255 -28.14 -0.51 -7.04
N GLY A 256 -28.92 0.45 -6.54
CA GLY A 256 -30.08 0.19 -5.69
C GLY A 256 -29.77 -0.21 -4.25
N ARG A 257 -28.49 -0.19 -3.84
CA ARG A 257 -28.09 -0.42 -2.45
C ARG A 257 -27.46 0.85 -1.84
N ASN A 258 -27.59 0.97 -0.51
CA ASN A 258 -26.85 1.99 0.22
C ASN A 258 -25.35 1.65 0.16
N THR A 259 -24.54 2.63 -0.22
CA THR A 259 -23.09 2.48 -0.23
C THR A 259 -22.55 2.66 1.18
N SER A 260 -21.77 1.70 1.67
CA SER A 260 -21.08 1.83 2.95
C SER A 260 -19.89 2.78 2.86
N HIS A 261 -19.46 3.28 3.97
CA HIS A 261 -18.25 4.10 4.07
C HIS A 261 -17.40 3.65 5.27
N GLY A 262 -16.08 3.82 5.17
CA GLY A 262 -15.16 3.80 6.30
C GLY A 262 -14.59 5.20 6.48
N ARG A 263 -14.57 5.75 7.70
CA ARG A 263 -14.07 7.11 7.98
C ARG A 263 -14.72 8.19 7.08
N TYR A 264 -16.01 8.06 6.76
CA TYR A 264 -16.74 8.95 5.82
C TYR A 264 -16.18 8.95 4.38
N GLN A 265 -15.33 7.99 4.04
CA GLN A 265 -14.70 7.87 2.73
C GLN A 265 -15.43 6.85 1.86
N TYR A 266 -15.47 7.13 0.56
CA TYR A 266 -15.96 6.26 -0.51
C TYR A 266 -14.80 5.99 -1.46
N VAL A 267 -14.79 4.81 -2.07
CA VAL A 267 -13.71 4.37 -2.97
C VAL A 267 -14.02 4.87 -4.38
N LEU A 268 -13.09 5.59 -4.99
CA LEU A 268 -13.16 5.97 -6.39
C LEU A 268 -13.04 4.73 -7.28
N ASP A 269 -13.79 4.70 -8.38
CA ASP A 269 -13.78 3.59 -9.32
C ASP A 269 -12.55 3.65 -10.25
N PHE A 270 -11.42 3.16 -9.78
CA PHE A 270 -10.18 3.10 -10.56
C PHE A 270 -10.19 2.03 -11.67
N THR A 271 -11.29 1.31 -11.86
CA THR A 271 -11.49 0.54 -13.10
C THR A 271 -11.74 1.45 -14.31
N ARG A 272 -12.06 2.73 -14.05
CA ARG A 272 -12.39 3.75 -15.04
C ARG A 272 -11.17 4.62 -15.33
N LYS A 273 -10.74 4.59 -16.59
CA LYS A 273 -9.59 5.41 -17.04
C LYS A 273 -9.80 6.91 -16.79
N GLU A 274 -11.00 7.42 -17.02
CA GLU A 274 -11.32 8.84 -16.81
C GLU A 274 -11.17 9.29 -15.35
N VAL A 275 -11.40 8.40 -14.38
CA VAL A 275 -11.18 8.69 -12.96
C VAL A 275 -9.68 8.77 -12.66
N VAL A 276 -8.93 7.78 -13.13
CA VAL A 276 -7.46 7.76 -13.00
C VAL A 276 -6.82 8.98 -13.68
N ASP A 277 -7.28 9.33 -14.89
CA ASP A 277 -6.79 10.49 -15.65
C ASP A 277 -7.05 11.81 -14.90
N HIS A 278 -8.22 11.96 -14.29
CA HIS A 278 -8.56 13.15 -13.51
C HIS A 278 -7.65 13.32 -12.29
N ILE A 279 -7.50 12.27 -11.48
CA ILE A 279 -6.63 12.29 -10.30
C ILE A 279 -5.18 12.53 -10.69
N TYR A 280 -4.70 11.86 -11.75
CA TYR A 280 -3.37 12.11 -12.30
C TYR A 280 -3.18 13.59 -12.67
N GLY A 281 -4.13 14.19 -13.39
CA GLY A 281 -4.04 15.59 -13.82
C GLY A 281 -3.95 16.57 -12.65
N MET A 282 -4.72 16.33 -11.58
CA MET A 282 -4.64 17.16 -10.37
C MET A 282 -3.29 17.03 -9.66
N MET A 283 -2.82 15.79 -9.45
CA MET A 283 -1.53 15.54 -8.80
C MET A 283 -0.37 16.09 -9.65
N ALA A 284 -0.31 15.76 -10.93
CA ALA A 284 0.75 16.18 -11.83
C ALA A 284 0.87 17.71 -11.92
N LYS A 285 -0.26 18.42 -11.99
CA LYS A 285 -0.28 19.88 -11.96
C LYS A 285 0.41 20.42 -10.69
N LEU A 286 0.02 19.93 -9.53
CA LEU A 286 0.56 20.38 -8.25
C LEU A 286 2.07 20.08 -8.12
N LEU A 287 2.48 18.88 -8.54
CA LEU A 287 3.88 18.44 -8.53
C LEU A 287 4.74 19.27 -9.48
N SER A 288 4.19 19.70 -10.62
CA SER A 288 4.90 20.56 -11.59
C SER A 288 5.04 22.02 -11.11
N GLU A 289 4.08 22.52 -10.33
CA GLU A 289 4.03 23.91 -9.89
C GLU A 289 4.76 24.16 -8.56
N SER A 290 5.12 23.10 -7.81
CA SER A 290 5.63 23.20 -6.45
C SER A 290 6.91 22.38 -6.26
N LYS A 291 7.73 22.75 -5.26
CA LYS A 291 9.00 22.05 -4.96
C LYS A 291 8.78 20.85 -4.04
N ILE A 292 8.11 19.83 -4.57
CA ILE A 292 7.81 18.61 -3.85
C ILE A 292 8.85 17.54 -4.20
N SER A 293 9.44 16.89 -3.21
CA SER A 293 10.44 15.83 -3.35
C SER A 293 10.02 14.51 -2.70
N TYR A 294 8.84 14.48 -2.09
CA TYR A 294 8.31 13.29 -1.42
C TYR A 294 6.78 13.31 -1.43
N ILE A 295 6.18 12.15 -1.65
CA ILE A 295 4.74 11.90 -1.54
C ILE A 295 4.52 10.76 -0.55
N LYS A 296 3.68 11.02 0.48
CA LYS A 296 3.05 9.97 1.28
C LYS A 296 1.71 9.65 0.65
N TRP A 297 1.63 8.49 0.00
CA TRP A 297 0.39 8.00 -0.61
C TRP A 297 -0.33 7.09 0.35
N ASP A 298 -1.48 7.52 0.83
CA ASP A 298 -2.28 6.80 1.82
C ASP A 298 -3.54 6.16 1.21
N MET A 299 -4.10 5.19 1.94
CA MET A 299 -5.37 4.53 1.65
C MET A 299 -6.00 4.07 2.96
N ASN A 300 -6.98 4.81 3.48
CA ASN A 300 -7.46 4.63 4.85
C ASN A 300 -8.75 3.81 4.99
N ARG A 301 -9.16 3.12 3.94
CA ARG A 301 -10.25 2.15 4.03
C ARG A 301 -10.11 1.02 3.02
N SER A 302 -10.62 -0.15 3.39
CA SER A 302 -10.79 -1.29 2.49
C SER A 302 -11.98 -1.10 1.54
N ILE A 303 -11.97 -1.80 0.41
CA ILE A 303 -13.10 -1.86 -0.52
C ILE A 303 -14.15 -2.82 0.04
N THR A 304 -15.39 -2.37 0.11
CA THR A 304 -16.53 -3.16 0.60
C THR A 304 -17.54 -3.49 -0.49
N GLU A 305 -17.85 -2.54 -1.35
CA GLU A 305 -18.70 -2.76 -2.53
C GLU A 305 -17.81 -3.03 -3.74
N CYS A 306 -17.91 -4.25 -4.29
CA CYS A 306 -17.17 -4.67 -5.48
C CYS A 306 -18.08 -4.59 -6.71
N TYR A 307 -18.42 -3.38 -7.12
CA TYR A 307 -19.23 -3.16 -8.31
C TYR A 307 -18.87 -1.83 -8.99
N SER A 308 -18.57 -1.89 -10.29
CA SER A 308 -18.35 -0.72 -11.13
C SER A 308 -19.56 -0.47 -12.04
N ASN A 309 -20.13 0.73 -11.96
CA ASN A 309 -21.23 1.13 -12.85
C ASN A 309 -20.80 1.24 -14.34
N LYS A 310 -19.51 1.19 -14.63
CA LYS A 310 -18.94 1.27 -15.97
C LYS A 310 -18.79 -0.08 -16.64
N LEU A 311 -18.49 -1.11 -15.84
CA LEU A 311 -18.28 -2.45 -16.39
C LEU A 311 -19.61 -3.16 -16.65
N PRO A 312 -19.72 -3.93 -17.73
CA PRO A 312 -20.89 -4.77 -17.98
C PRO A 312 -21.01 -5.88 -16.91
N SER A 313 -22.19 -6.47 -16.81
CA SER A 313 -22.51 -7.46 -15.77
C SER A 313 -21.62 -8.71 -15.81
N ASP A 314 -21.16 -9.11 -17.01
CA ASP A 314 -20.30 -10.27 -17.24
C ASP A 314 -18.80 -10.00 -16.98
N ARG A 315 -18.45 -8.79 -16.49
CA ARG A 315 -17.08 -8.40 -16.09
C ARG A 315 -16.99 -7.86 -14.66
N GLN A 316 -18.03 -8.02 -13.86
CA GLN A 316 -18.03 -7.52 -12.48
C GLN A 316 -17.06 -8.30 -11.56
N GLY A 317 -16.75 -9.55 -11.83
CA GLY A 317 -15.70 -10.29 -11.13
C GLY A 317 -14.27 -9.78 -11.39
N GLU A 318 -14.10 -8.88 -12.37
CA GLU A 318 -12.81 -8.25 -12.66
C GLU A 318 -12.52 -7.00 -11.82
N VAL A 319 -13.51 -6.45 -11.09
CA VAL A 319 -13.46 -5.12 -10.47
C VAL A 319 -12.27 -4.97 -9.52
N PHE A 320 -12.06 -5.88 -8.57
CA PHE A 320 -10.95 -5.78 -7.63
C PHE A 320 -9.58 -5.77 -8.32
N HIS A 321 -9.40 -6.64 -9.32
CA HIS A 321 -8.13 -6.69 -10.04
C HIS A 321 -7.94 -5.45 -10.93
N ARG A 322 -8.97 -5.03 -11.66
CA ARG A 322 -8.93 -3.80 -12.48
C ARG A 322 -8.66 -2.56 -11.65
N TYR A 323 -9.22 -2.50 -10.44
CA TYR A 323 -8.93 -1.43 -9.50
C TYR A 323 -7.44 -1.32 -9.19
N ILE A 324 -6.80 -2.43 -8.84
CA ILE A 324 -5.34 -2.48 -8.57
C ILE A 324 -4.52 -2.11 -9.81
N LEU A 325 -4.95 -2.53 -11.01
CA LEU A 325 -4.30 -2.11 -12.26
C LEU A 325 -4.43 -0.59 -12.47
N GLY A 326 -5.55 0.02 -12.09
CA GLY A 326 -5.73 1.47 -12.11
C GLY A 326 -4.83 2.20 -11.10
N VAL A 327 -4.64 1.64 -9.90
CA VAL A 327 -3.67 2.16 -8.92
C VAL A 327 -2.25 2.09 -9.48
N TYR A 328 -1.88 0.96 -10.08
CA TYR A 328 -0.57 0.78 -10.70
C TYR A 328 -0.34 1.74 -11.88
N ASP A 329 -1.37 1.98 -12.72
CA ASP A 329 -1.29 2.95 -13.83
C ASP A 329 -1.01 4.37 -13.31
N LEU A 330 -1.69 4.80 -12.25
CA LEU A 330 -1.47 6.11 -11.65
C LEU A 330 -0.04 6.25 -11.08
N TYR A 331 0.44 5.24 -10.35
CA TYR A 331 1.82 5.20 -9.87
C TYR A 331 2.84 5.20 -11.01
N GLU A 332 2.63 4.37 -12.02
CA GLU A 332 3.53 4.25 -13.18
C GLU A 332 3.71 5.61 -13.87
N ARG A 333 2.60 6.31 -14.12
CA ARG A 333 2.60 7.62 -14.77
C ARG A 333 3.31 8.66 -13.92
N LEU A 334 2.98 8.76 -12.63
CA LEU A 334 3.58 9.74 -11.72
C LEU A 334 5.08 9.49 -11.49
N THR A 335 5.48 8.23 -11.29
CA THR A 335 6.91 7.90 -11.09
C THR A 335 7.76 8.06 -12.34
N ASN A 336 7.17 7.93 -13.54
CA ASN A 336 7.86 8.20 -14.80
C ASN A 336 7.99 9.71 -15.08
N GLU A 337 6.97 10.50 -14.80
CA GLU A 337 6.99 11.94 -15.02
C GLU A 337 7.82 12.67 -13.96
N PHE A 338 7.79 12.20 -12.71
CA PHE A 338 8.48 12.79 -11.57
C PHE A 338 9.47 11.80 -10.91
N PRO A 339 10.51 11.34 -11.63
CA PRO A 339 11.35 10.22 -11.17
C PRO A 339 12.17 10.53 -9.91
N GLU A 340 12.39 11.80 -9.57
CA GLU A 340 13.16 12.22 -8.39
C GLU A 340 12.29 12.37 -7.13
N ILE A 341 10.96 12.29 -7.25
CA ILE A 341 10.07 12.30 -6.10
C ILE A 341 10.09 10.93 -5.42
N LEU A 342 10.33 10.91 -4.13
CA LEU A 342 10.24 9.69 -3.32
C LEU A 342 8.77 9.43 -2.97
N PHE A 343 8.23 8.32 -3.45
CA PHE A 343 6.90 7.86 -3.07
C PHE A 343 7.00 6.89 -1.88
N GLU A 344 6.20 7.14 -0.85
CA GLU A 344 5.98 6.23 0.27
C GLU A 344 4.56 5.66 0.17
N SER A 345 4.44 4.33 0.21
CA SER A 345 3.15 3.65 0.33
C SER A 345 2.71 3.59 1.79
N CYS A 346 1.52 4.10 2.06
CA CYS A 346 0.80 3.98 3.32
C CYS A 346 -0.61 3.44 3.05
N ALA A 347 -1.17 2.70 4.00
CA ALA A 347 -2.57 2.30 3.96
C ALA A 347 -3.07 2.12 5.40
N SER A 348 -3.37 3.22 6.10
CA SER A 348 -3.52 3.24 7.56
C SER A 348 -2.36 2.47 8.22
N GLY A 349 -1.13 2.93 8.02
CA GLY A 349 0.04 2.14 8.33
C GLY A 349 0.34 1.08 7.27
N GLY A 350 0.55 -0.16 7.71
CA GLY A 350 1.02 -1.27 6.88
C GLY A 350 -0.05 -2.10 6.19
N GLY A 351 -1.24 -1.55 5.93
CA GLY A 351 -2.36 -2.29 5.32
C GLY A 351 -2.16 -2.67 3.85
N ARG A 352 -1.13 -2.11 3.19
CA ARG A 352 -0.74 -2.44 1.82
C ARG A 352 0.79 -2.47 1.71
N PHE A 353 1.39 -3.25 2.59
CA PHE A 353 2.83 -3.47 2.65
C PHE A 353 3.16 -4.78 1.92
N ASP A 354 3.47 -4.68 0.63
CA ASP A 354 3.66 -5.83 -0.25
C ASP A 354 4.65 -5.52 -1.39
N PRO A 355 5.21 -6.55 -2.05
CA PRO A 355 6.17 -6.33 -3.13
C PRO A 355 5.58 -5.65 -4.37
N GLY A 356 4.25 -5.73 -4.58
CA GLY A 356 3.59 -5.00 -5.67
C GLY A 356 3.71 -3.50 -5.49
N MET A 357 3.48 -2.99 -4.28
CA MET A 357 3.68 -1.57 -3.96
C MET A 357 5.16 -1.18 -3.98
N LEU A 358 6.05 -2.06 -3.49
CA LEU A 358 7.49 -1.79 -3.47
C LEU A 358 8.08 -1.54 -4.87
N TYR A 359 7.47 -2.11 -5.90
CA TYR A 359 7.88 -1.87 -7.29
C TYR A 359 7.75 -0.39 -7.69
N TYR A 360 6.74 0.31 -7.18
CA TYR A 360 6.45 1.72 -7.47
C TYR A 360 6.94 2.67 -6.39
N ALA A 361 6.71 2.31 -5.12
CA ALA A 361 7.03 3.10 -3.94
C ALA A 361 8.14 2.38 -3.15
N PRO A 362 9.41 2.78 -3.32
CA PRO A 362 10.54 2.09 -2.70
C PRO A 362 10.68 2.38 -1.20
N GLN A 363 9.66 2.95 -0.58
CA GLN A 363 9.50 3.19 0.85
C GLN A 363 8.08 2.84 1.25
N GLY A 364 7.91 2.16 2.40
CA GLY A 364 6.61 1.82 2.96
C GLY A 364 6.50 2.27 4.41
N TRP A 365 5.33 2.83 4.78
CA TRP A 365 4.99 3.09 6.17
C TRP A 365 4.54 1.78 6.83
N THR A 366 5.30 1.30 7.79
CA THR A 366 5.13 -0.05 8.33
C THR A 366 3.94 -0.18 9.29
N SER A 367 3.61 0.89 10.02
CA SER A 367 2.52 0.93 11.00
C SER A 367 2.26 2.36 11.47
N ASP A 368 1.00 2.67 11.79
CA ASP A 368 0.63 3.91 12.48
C ASP A 368 0.98 3.85 13.99
N ASP A 369 1.27 2.68 14.53
CA ASP A 369 1.71 2.55 15.92
C ASP A 369 3.16 3.01 16.06
N THR A 370 3.38 4.04 16.88
CA THR A 370 4.69 4.61 17.18
C THR A 370 5.20 4.22 18.58
N ASP A 371 4.46 3.38 19.33
CA ASP A 371 4.93 2.84 20.61
C ASP A 371 6.20 2.00 20.40
N ALA A 372 7.25 2.32 21.18
CA ALA A 372 8.57 1.71 21.00
C ALA A 372 8.57 0.19 21.25
N ILE A 373 7.74 -0.32 22.15
CA ILE A 373 7.68 -1.75 22.48
C ILE A 373 6.92 -2.52 21.39
N GLU A 374 5.78 -2.00 20.93
CA GLU A 374 5.02 -2.63 19.83
C GLU A 374 5.82 -2.61 18.52
N ARG A 375 6.59 -1.53 18.28
CA ARG A 375 7.48 -1.44 17.10
C ARG A 375 8.52 -2.56 17.04
N LEU A 376 9.01 -3.08 18.15
CA LEU A 376 9.94 -4.23 18.13
C LEU A 376 9.31 -5.45 17.43
N LYS A 377 8.04 -5.75 17.71
CA LYS A 377 7.32 -6.88 17.10
C LYS A 377 6.99 -6.61 15.63
N ILE A 378 6.48 -5.40 15.34
CA ILE A 378 6.09 -4.98 13.99
C ILE A 378 7.30 -4.98 13.06
N GLN A 379 8.43 -4.42 13.49
CA GLN A 379 9.65 -4.35 12.68
C GLN A 379 10.29 -5.71 12.51
N TYR A 380 10.25 -6.57 13.54
CA TYR A 380 10.75 -7.95 13.40
C TYR A 380 9.98 -8.72 12.33
N GLY A 381 8.63 -8.72 12.38
CA GLY A 381 7.82 -9.34 11.33
C GLY A 381 8.03 -8.69 9.95
N THR A 382 8.19 -7.34 9.91
CA THR A 382 8.48 -6.62 8.67
C THR A 382 9.83 -7.04 8.05
N SER A 383 10.82 -7.39 8.86
CA SER A 383 12.14 -7.81 8.38
C SER A 383 12.17 -9.19 7.73
N MET A 384 11.09 -9.97 7.82
CA MET A 384 10.99 -11.29 7.21
C MET A 384 10.78 -11.25 5.68
N VAL A 385 10.30 -10.12 5.16
CA VAL A 385 9.92 -9.94 3.74
C VAL A 385 10.60 -8.74 3.11
#